data_66a2f2244d76ea4de0509bbdfe551292
#
_entry.id   66a2f2244d76ea4de0509bbdfe551292
#
_cell.length_a   1.000
_cell.length_b   1.000
_cell.length_c   1.000
_cell.angle_alpha   90.00
_cell.angle_beta   90.00
_cell.angle_gamma   90.00
#
_symmetry.space_group_name_H-M   'P 1'
#
loop_
_entity.id
_entity.type
_entity.pdbx_description
1 polymer ?
#
loop_
_entity_poly.entity_id
_entity_poly.type
_entity_poly.pdbx_seq_one_letter_code
_entity_poly.pdbx_strand_id
1 'polypeptide(L)'
;YKRQFVGSGIDLFANDIPNSWIVKTLDYCNAACNTLFFSNRYLFQSKNPKRILEFIKHPVFKYSTVCTTIETNRFYKDVMQCSPKIEDRVKAMEDIADLDIDTYVTVEPIMDFDLDEMVDFIRRCKPKQVNIGKNTNKMIQLLEPPKNKVSSLINELQSFTNVHIKNNIKDWITYNCLQEHQTIQRQISV
;
A
#
# COMPACT_ATOMS: atom_id res chain seq x y z
N TYR A 1 20.61 4.17 0.43
CA TYR A 1 19.56 5.16 0.77
C TYR A 1 18.65 4.63 1.86
N LYS A 2 18.02 5.53 2.65
CA LYS A 2 17.00 5.15 3.63
C LYS A 2 15.63 5.50 3.06
N ARG A 3 14.69 4.54 3.11
CA ARG A 3 13.29 4.81 2.86
C ARG A 3 12.66 5.31 4.15
N GLN A 4 12.03 6.47 4.12
CA GLN A 4 11.36 7.06 5.26
C GLN A 4 9.84 7.05 5.04
N PHE A 5 9.11 6.56 6.05
CA PHE A 5 7.65 6.59 6.04
C PHE A 5 7.18 7.93 6.60
N VAL A 6 6.45 8.69 5.78
CA VAL A 6 5.93 10.01 6.15
C VAL A 6 4.50 9.87 6.66
N GLY A 7 4.22 10.42 7.84
CA GLY A 7 2.88 10.41 8.43
C GLY A 7 2.50 9.07 9.07
N SER A 8 3.45 8.37 9.71
CA SER A 8 3.17 7.06 10.34
C SER A 8 2.09 7.10 11.44
N GLY A 9 1.83 8.25 12.05
CA GLY A 9 0.81 8.44 13.09
C GLY A 9 -0.47 9.13 12.62
N ILE A 10 -0.46 9.68 11.40
CA ILE A 10 -1.60 10.40 10.79
C ILE A 10 -1.65 10.14 9.28
N ASP A 11 -2.85 10.23 8.69
CA ASP A 11 -2.96 10.30 7.23
C ASP A 11 -2.75 11.76 6.79
N LEU A 12 -1.57 12.07 6.25
CA LEU A 12 -1.20 13.43 5.82
C LEU A 12 -2.16 13.96 4.74
N PHE A 13 -2.80 13.08 3.97
CA PHE A 13 -3.71 13.46 2.89
C PHE A 13 -5.19 13.27 3.26
N ALA A 14 -5.52 13.17 4.55
CA ALA A 14 -6.90 13.23 5.01
C ALA A 14 -7.53 14.58 4.66
N ASN A 15 -8.86 14.62 4.45
CA ASN A 15 -9.56 15.79 3.94
C ASN A 15 -9.47 17.02 4.86
N ASP A 16 -9.32 16.80 6.15
CA ASP A 16 -9.23 17.84 7.20
C ASP A 16 -7.83 18.42 7.37
N ILE A 17 -6.80 17.85 6.74
CA ILE A 17 -5.44 18.40 6.79
C ILE A 17 -5.34 19.61 5.85
N PRO A 18 -4.92 20.80 6.34
CA PRO A 18 -4.76 21.98 5.50
C PRO A 18 -3.71 21.79 4.40
N ASN A 19 -3.99 22.29 3.19
CA ASN A 19 -3.04 22.22 2.06
C ASN A 19 -1.67 22.82 2.41
N SER A 20 -1.64 23.88 3.20
CA SER A 20 -0.38 24.50 3.63
C SER A 20 0.51 23.57 4.46
N TRP A 21 -0.09 22.67 5.26
CA TRP A 21 0.67 21.68 6.03
C TRP A 21 1.20 20.58 5.14
N ILE A 22 0.40 20.14 4.15
CA ILE A 22 0.83 19.16 3.15
C ILE A 22 2.02 19.72 2.39
N VAL A 23 1.89 20.91 1.79
CA VAL A 23 2.96 21.54 1.00
C VAL A 23 4.23 21.71 1.84
N LYS A 24 4.13 22.26 3.07
CA LYS A 24 5.27 22.42 3.97
C LYS A 24 5.99 21.08 4.27
N THR A 25 5.24 20.01 4.42
CA THR A 25 5.80 18.66 4.65
C THR A 25 6.50 18.14 3.40
N LEU A 26 5.90 18.32 2.22
CA LEU A 26 6.49 17.92 0.94
C LEU A 26 7.78 18.72 0.65
N ASP A 27 7.78 20.03 0.91
CA ASP A 27 8.96 20.90 0.76
C ASP A 27 10.11 20.42 1.65
N TYR A 28 9.83 20.12 2.91
CA TYR A 28 10.83 19.59 3.84
C TYR A 28 11.41 18.25 3.34
N CYS A 29 10.56 17.35 2.90
CA CYS A 29 11.01 16.09 2.32
C CYS A 29 11.85 16.30 1.06
N ASN A 30 11.42 17.21 0.18
CA ASN A 30 12.14 17.50 -1.06
C ASN A 30 13.53 18.11 -0.81
N ALA A 31 13.65 19.01 0.15
CA ALA A 31 14.93 19.58 0.54
C ALA A 31 15.93 18.50 1.03
N ALA A 32 15.43 17.47 1.70
CA ALA A 32 16.24 16.36 2.19
C ALA A 32 16.52 15.26 1.14
N CYS A 33 15.90 15.29 -0.05
CA CYS A 33 16.17 14.34 -1.14
C CYS A 33 17.54 14.57 -1.81
N ASN A 34 18.02 15.79 -1.85
CA ASN A 34 19.14 16.24 -2.68
C ASN A 34 20.33 16.77 -1.87
N THR A 35 20.72 16.09 -0.81
CA THR A 35 21.98 16.41 -0.14
C THR A 35 23.15 15.68 -0.81
N LEU A 36 24.34 16.31 -0.84
CA LEU A 36 25.56 15.77 -1.46
C LEU A 36 25.94 14.35 -1.00
N PHE A 37 25.44 13.90 0.15
CA PHE A 37 25.83 12.64 0.79
C PHE A 37 24.70 11.66 1.02
N PHE A 38 23.41 12.07 0.83
CA PHE A 38 22.27 11.20 1.11
C PHE A 38 21.14 11.43 0.11
N SER A 39 20.68 10.35 -0.53
CA SER A 39 19.44 10.32 -1.28
C SER A 39 18.37 9.66 -0.42
N ASN A 40 17.53 10.46 0.23
CA ASN A 40 16.36 9.92 0.92
C ASN A 40 15.28 9.54 -0.09
N ARG A 41 14.58 8.43 0.19
CA ARG A 41 13.35 8.08 -0.51
C ARG A 41 12.21 8.06 0.48
N TYR A 42 11.04 8.49 0.04
CA TYR A 42 9.87 8.60 0.90
C TYR A 42 8.78 7.62 0.51
N LEU A 43 8.06 7.13 1.52
CA LEU A 43 6.84 6.39 1.36
C LEU A 43 5.70 7.24 1.91
N PHE A 44 4.83 7.71 1.04
CA PHE A 44 3.60 8.41 1.39
C PHE A 44 2.44 7.42 1.35
N GLN A 45 1.90 7.08 2.51
CA GLN A 45 0.74 6.20 2.61
C GLN A 45 -0.50 7.00 2.97
N SER A 46 -1.58 6.76 2.24
CA SER A 46 -2.87 7.39 2.49
C SER A 46 -4.02 6.49 2.07
N LYS A 47 -5.11 6.53 2.82
CA LYS A 47 -6.41 6.01 2.36
C LYS A 47 -7.14 6.96 1.41
N ASN A 48 -6.59 8.15 1.18
CA ASN A 48 -7.11 9.14 0.24
C ASN A 48 -6.06 9.49 -0.85
N PRO A 49 -5.65 8.52 -1.70
CA PRO A 49 -4.67 8.78 -2.75
C PRO A 49 -5.16 9.79 -3.79
N LYS A 50 -6.47 9.98 -3.94
CA LYS A 50 -7.03 11.02 -4.81
C LYS A 50 -6.52 12.41 -4.44
N ARG A 51 -6.37 12.71 -3.15
CA ARG A 51 -5.82 13.99 -2.70
C ARG A 51 -4.33 14.13 -2.98
N ILE A 52 -3.58 13.03 -3.07
CA ILE A 52 -2.18 13.07 -3.48
C ILE A 52 -2.05 13.63 -4.91
N LEU A 53 -2.99 13.32 -5.81
CA LEU A 53 -2.99 13.82 -7.19
C LEU A 53 -3.03 15.36 -7.26
N GLU A 54 -3.61 16.04 -6.28
CA GLU A 54 -3.63 17.51 -6.23
C GLU A 54 -2.21 18.09 -6.06
N PHE A 55 -1.28 17.32 -5.48
CA PHE A 55 0.10 17.71 -5.21
C PHE A 55 1.11 16.97 -6.09
N ILE A 56 0.67 16.13 -7.01
CA ILE A 56 1.52 15.14 -7.71
C ILE A 56 2.65 15.78 -8.52
N LYS A 57 2.49 17.04 -8.92
CA LYS A 57 3.54 17.82 -9.62
C LYS A 57 4.68 18.28 -8.70
N HIS A 58 4.55 18.09 -7.38
CA HIS A 58 5.61 18.44 -6.45
C HIS A 58 6.86 17.58 -6.69
N PRO A 59 8.07 18.17 -6.74
CA PRO A 59 9.30 17.46 -7.12
C PRO A 59 9.63 16.23 -6.26
N VAL A 60 9.19 16.20 -5.00
CA VAL A 60 9.44 15.08 -4.07
C VAL A 60 8.92 13.75 -4.60
N PHE A 61 7.85 13.75 -5.41
CA PHE A 61 7.26 12.51 -5.92
C PHE A 61 8.18 11.76 -6.90
N LYS A 62 9.17 12.42 -7.52
CA LYS A 62 10.23 11.75 -8.29
C LYS A 62 11.09 10.80 -7.45
N TYR A 63 11.12 10.99 -6.14
CA TYR A 63 11.93 10.23 -5.18
C TYR A 63 11.06 9.47 -4.18
N SER A 64 9.79 9.31 -4.49
CA SER A 64 8.81 8.77 -3.56
C SER A 64 8.11 7.54 -4.11
N THR A 65 7.55 6.78 -3.19
CA THR A 65 6.59 5.71 -3.47
C THR A 65 5.26 6.11 -2.83
N VAL A 66 4.18 6.01 -3.56
CA VAL A 66 2.82 6.21 -3.03
C VAL A 66 2.22 4.86 -2.65
N CYS A 67 1.63 4.79 -1.47
CA CYS A 67 1.01 3.59 -0.95
C CYS A 67 -0.44 3.87 -0.56
N THR A 68 -1.33 2.95 -0.86
CA THR A 68 -2.68 2.97 -0.30
C THR A 68 -3.02 1.64 0.36
N THR A 69 -4.08 1.65 1.16
CA THR A 69 -4.62 0.44 1.78
C THR A 69 -5.83 -0.03 0.99
N ILE A 70 -5.83 -1.31 0.60
CA ILE A 70 -6.96 -2.02 0.00
C ILE A 70 -7.21 -3.25 0.86
N GLU A 71 -8.05 -3.09 1.88
CA GLU A 71 -8.32 -4.13 2.87
C GLU A 71 -9.17 -5.28 2.32
N THR A 72 -9.98 -4.96 1.32
CA THR A 72 -11.00 -5.81 0.67
C THR A 72 -11.50 -5.11 -0.59
N ASN A 73 -12.25 -5.80 -1.44
CA ASN A 73 -13.05 -5.20 -2.52
C ASN A 73 -14.50 -4.90 -2.11
N ARG A 74 -14.91 -5.30 -0.89
CA ARG A 74 -16.26 -5.10 -0.36
C ARG A 74 -16.36 -3.84 0.48
N PHE A 75 -17.58 -3.31 0.65
CA PHE A 75 -17.82 -2.16 1.52
C PHE A 75 -18.41 -2.60 2.87
N TYR A 76 -17.68 -2.35 3.94
CA TYR A 76 -18.11 -2.60 5.33
C TYR A 76 -18.33 -1.27 6.05
N LYS A 77 -19.58 -0.80 6.04
CA LYS A 77 -19.97 0.52 6.55
C LYS A 77 -19.47 0.82 7.97
N ASP A 78 -19.64 -0.15 8.87
CA ASP A 78 -19.27 0.03 10.28
C ASP A 78 -17.77 0.13 10.54
N VAL A 79 -16.95 -0.36 9.60
CA VAL A 79 -15.47 -0.34 9.69
C VAL A 79 -14.89 0.80 8.86
N MET A 80 -15.38 1.00 7.65
CA MET A 80 -14.79 1.94 6.69
C MET A 80 -15.25 3.38 6.89
N GLN A 81 -16.42 3.58 7.48
CA GLN A 81 -16.98 4.88 7.87
C GLN A 81 -16.76 5.99 6.82
N CYS A 82 -15.94 7.00 7.17
CA CYS A 82 -15.63 8.16 6.32
C CYS A 82 -14.44 7.93 5.38
N SER A 83 -13.86 6.73 5.34
CA SER A 83 -12.75 6.45 4.41
C SER A 83 -13.25 6.49 2.97
N PRO A 84 -12.47 7.00 2.01
CA PRO A 84 -12.82 6.92 0.59
C PRO A 84 -13.12 5.49 0.16
N LYS A 85 -14.05 5.33 -0.80
CA LYS A 85 -14.38 4.01 -1.35
C LYS A 85 -13.15 3.34 -1.94
N ILE A 86 -13.11 2.02 -1.91
CA ILE A 86 -11.98 1.25 -2.43
C ILE A 86 -11.77 1.54 -3.92
N GLU A 87 -12.83 1.58 -4.73
CA GLU A 87 -12.76 1.88 -6.16
C GLU A 87 -12.14 3.26 -6.44
N ASP A 88 -12.48 4.27 -5.61
CA ASP A 88 -11.90 5.62 -5.73
C ASP A 88 -10.39 5.60 -5.41
N ARG A 89 -9.99 4.78 -4.42
CA ARG A 89 -8.57 4.59 -4.09
C ARG A 89 -7.84 3.89 -5.23
N VAL A 90 -8.42 2.81 -5.78
CA VAL A 90 -7.87 2.06 -6.92
C VAL A 90 -7.68 2.99 -8.12
N LYS A 91 -8.72 3.75 -8.49
CA LYS A 91 -8.66 4.69 -9.61
C LYS A 91 -7.56 5.74 -9.42
N ALA A 92 -7.46 6.32 -8.23
CA ALA A 92 -6.41 7.30 -7.96
C ALA A 92 -4.99 6.68 -8.00
N MET A 93 -4.82 5.44 -7.54
CA MET A 93 -3.54 4.75 -7.64
C MET A 93 -3.17 4.39 -9.08
N GLU A 94 -4.15 4.01 -9.91
CA GLU A 94 -3.99 3.81 -11.34
C GLU A 94 -3.48 5.10 -12.01
N ASP A 95 -4.15 6.24 -11.74
CA ASP A 95 -3.74 7.54 -12.27
C ASP A 95 -2.32 7.96 -11.80
N ILE A 96 -1.94 7.65 -10.56
CA ILE A 96 -0.59 7.89 -10.03
C ILE A 96 0.45 7.02 -10.73
N ALA A 97 0.14 5.73 -10.93
CA ALA A 97 1.04 4.81 -11.62
C ALA A 97 1.26 5.19 -13.09
N ASP A 98 0.22 5.73 -13.76
CA ASP A 98 0.30 6.22 -15.14
C ASP A 98 1.19 7.46 -15.29
N LEU A 99 1.51 8.14 -14.18
CA LEU A 99 2.49 9.23 -14.14
C LEU A 99 3.93 8.74 -13.85
N ASP A 100 4.18 7.43 -13.95
CA ASP A 100 5.49 6.78 -13.71
C ASP A 100 6.00 6.97 -12.27
N ILE A 101 5.07 7.05 -11.32
CA ILE A 101 5.37 7.09 -9.89
C ILE A 101 5.21 5.70 -9.30
N ASP A 102 6.22 5.27 -8.52
CA ASP A 102 6.21 3.98 -7.85
C ASP A 102 5.01 3.85 -6.92
N THR A 103 4.25 2.77 -7.06
CA THR A 103 3.09 2.49 -6.21
C THR A 103 3.31 1.24 -5.36
N TYR A 104 2.76 1.25 -4.16
CA TYR A 104 2.63 0.10 -3.26
C TYR A 104 1.17 -0.04 -2.83
N VAL A 105 0.78 -1.27 -2.48
CA VAL A 105 -0.51 -1.55 -1.86
C VAL A 105 -0.28 -2.24 -0.52
N THR A 106 -1.04 -1.87 0.49
CA THR A 106 -1.10 -2.57 1.77
C THR A 106 -2.48 -3.21 1.92
N VAL A 107 -2.51 -4.53 2.08
CA VAL A 107 -3.69 -5.33 2.41
C VAL A 107 -3.61 -5.66 3.90
N GLU A 108 -3.79 -4.64 4.74
CA GLU A 108 -3.70 -4.77 6.19
C GLU A 108 -4.53 -3.70 6.91
N PRO A 109 -5.47 -4.12 7.74
CA PRO A 109 -5.85 -5.51 8.00
C PRO A 109 -6.56 -6.15 6.80
N ILE A 110 -6.19 -7.37 6.42
CA ILE A 110 -6.94 -8.11 5.41
C ILE A 110 -8.33 -8.45 5.94
N MET A 111 -9.36 -8.11 5.18
CA MET A 111 -10.77 -8.45 5.47
C MET A 111 -11.28 -9.42 4.40
N ASP A 112 -12.43 -10.06 4.62
CA ASP A 112 -12.97 -10.98 3.61
C ASP A 112 -13.26 -10.27 2.29
N PHE A 113 -12.99 -10.93 1.17
CA PHE A 113 -12.97 -10.35 -0.18
C PHE A 113 -13.46 -11.37 -1.23
N ASP A 114 -13.72 -10.91 -2.44
CA ASP A 114 -13.94 -11.73 -3.63
C ASP A 114 -12.64 -11.77 -4.42
N LEU A 115 -12.12 -12.97 -4.70
CA LEU A 115 -10.73 -13.17 -5.15
C LEU A 115 -10.43 -12.42 -6.46
N ASP A 116 -11.23 -12.67 -7.48
CA ASP A 116 -10.97 -12.14 -8.83
C ASP A 116 -10.99 -10.60 -8.85
N GLU A 117 -11.98 -10.00 -8.18
CA GLU A 117 -12.11 -8.55 -8.11
C GLU A 117 -11.02 -7.92 -7.24
N MET A 118 -10.64 -8.57 -6.14
CA MET A 118 -9.51 -8.11 -5.29
C MET A 118 -8.19 -8.11 -6.05
N VAL A 119 -7.95 -9.15 -6.85
CA VAL A 119 -6.77 -9.25 -7.71
C VAL A 119 -6.79 -8.17 -8.78
N ASP A 120 -7.94 -7.92 -9.44
CA ASP A 120 -8.10 -6.85 -10.43
C ASP A 120 -7.83 -5.47 -9.82
N PHE A 121 -8.40 -5.16 -8.67
CA PHE A 121 -8.17 -3.90 -7.97
C PHE A 121 -6.69 -3.66 -7.67
N ILE A 122 -6.00 -4.68 -7.17
CA ILE A 122 -4.57 -4.56 -6.89
C ILE A 122 -3.76 -4.44 -8.18
N ARG A 123 -4.09 -5.21 -9.23
CA ARG A 123 -3.41 -5.17 -10.53
C ARG A 123 -3.50 -3.79 -11.17
N ARG A 124 -4.65 -3.15 -11.11
CA ARG A 124 -4.89 -1.79 -11.63
C ARG A 124 -4.02 -0.75 -10.93
N CYS A 125 -3.72 -0.92 -9.65
CA CYS A 125 -2.79 -0.05 -8.94
C CYS A 125 -1.33 -0.17 -9.44
N LYS A 126 -0.98 -1.15 -10.27
CA LYS A 126 0.36 -1.45 -10.80
C LYS A 126 1.46 -1.43 -9.72
N PRO A 127 1.25 -2.08 -8.55
CA PRO A 127 2.16 -1.93 -7.43
C PRO A 127 3.48 -2.66 -7.67
N LYS A 128 4.59 -2.06 -7.28
CA LYS A 128 5.90 -2.74 -7.19
C LYS A 128 5.95 -3.72 -6.01
N GLN A 129 5.13 -3.50 -5.00
CA GLN A 129 5.05 -4.36 -3.82
C GLN A 129 3.66 -4.31 -3.19
N VAL A 130 3.19 -5.47 -2.74
CA VAL A 130 1.99 -5.62 -1.92
C VAL A 130 2.39 -6.16 -0.54
N ASN A 131 1.97 -5.47 0.53
CA ASN A 131 2.18 -5.93 1.89
C ASN A 131 0.89 -6.56 2.41
N ILE A 132 0.94 -7.79 2.92
CA ILE A 132 -0.24 -8.50 3.44
C ILE A 132 -0.07 -8.76 4.94
N GLY A 133 -1.10 -8.40 5.71
CA GLY A 133 -1.13 -8.60 7.15
C GLY A 133 -2.54 -8.71 7.71
N LYS A 134 -2.68 -9.40 8.84
CA LYS A 134 -3.96 -9.52 9.54
C LYS A 134 -4.16 -8.41 10.56
N ASN A 135 -5.39 -8.31 11.07
CA ASN A 135 -5.71 -7.37 12.13
C ASN A 135 -4.88 -7.64 13.40
N THR A 136 -4.23 -6.61 13.91
CA THR A 136 -3.49 -6.65 15.18
C THR A 136 -4.24 -5.99 16.33
N ASN A 137 -5.31 -5.24 16.02
CA ASN A 137 -6.14 -4.61 17.04
C ASN A 137 -7.18 -5.58 17.56
N LYS A 138 -6.94 -6.15 18.74
CA LYS A 138 -7.83 -7.13 19.37
C LYS A 138 -9.19 -6.56 19.80
N MET A 139 -9.33 -5.24 19.88
CA MET A 139 -10.59 -4.58 20.26
C MET A 139 -11.56 -4.45 19.08
N ILE A 140 -11.09 -4.62 17.85
CA ILE A 140 -11.90 -4.52 16.64
C ILE A 140 -12.01 -5.90 16.01
N GLN A 141 -13.22 -6.44 15.97
CA GLN A 141 -13.51 -7.69 15.26
C GLN A 141 -13.76 -7.36 13.79
N LEU A 142 -12.95 -7.93 12.91
CA LEU A 142 -13.12 -7.84 11.46
C LEU A 142 -13.52 -9.19 10.90
N LEU A 143 -14.27 -9.18 9.82
CA LEU A 143 -14.56 -10.39 9.05
C LEU A 143 -13.31 -10.80 8.30
N GLU A 144 -12.57 -11.75 8.86
CA GLU A 144 -11.32 -12.26 8.28
C GLU A 144 -11.61 -13.33 7.22
N PRO A 145 -10.84 -13.38 6.11
CA PRO A 145 -11.01 -14.39 5.08
C PRO A 145 -10.52 -15.78 5.56
N PRO A 146 -11.03 -16.88 4.98
CA PRO A 146 -10.47 -18.21 5.17
C PRO A 146 -8.98 -18.26 4.75
N LYS A 147 -8.17 -19.04 5.45
CA LYS A 147 -6.71 -19.14 5.21
C LYS A 147 -6.35 -19.56 3.78
N ASN A 148 -7.09 -20.53 3.21
CA ASN A 148 -6.89 -20.97 1.83
C ASN A 148 -7.14 -19.84 0.82
N LYS A 149 -8.11 -18.96 1.07
CA LYS A 149 -8.41 -17.81 0.23
C LYS A 149 -7.28 -16.79 0.25
N VAL A 150 -6.63 -16.58 1.41
CA VAL A 150 -5.43 -15.74 1.53
C VAL A 150 -4.28 -16.33 0.73
N SER A 151 -4.07 -17.65 0.80
CA SER A 151 -3.04 -18.35 0.01
C SER A 151 -3.29 -18.20 -1.49
N SER A 152 -4.54 -18.34 -1.95
CA SER A 152 -4.91 -18.10 -3.34
C SER A 152 -4.62 -16.66 -3.79
N LEU A 153 -4.97 -15.66 -2.96
CA LEU A 153 -4.64 -14.26 -3.25
C LEU A 153 -3.14 -14.05 -3.40
N ILE A 154 -2.34 -14.59 -2.49
CA ILE A 154 -0.88 -14.46 -2.53
C ILE A 154 -0.32 -15.03 -3.84
N ASN A 155 -0.75 -16.24 -4.23
CA ASN A 155 -0.30 -16.88 -5.47
C ASN A 155 -0.64 -16.04 -6.71
N GLU A 156 -1.88 -15.52 -6.79
CA GLU A 156 -2.27 -14.64 -7.89
C GLU A 156 -1.43 -13.35 -7.94
N LEU A 157 -1.21 -12.70 -6.80
CA LEU A 157 -0.43 -11.48 -6.73
C LEU A 157 1.04 -11.69 -7.10
N GLN A 158 1.64 -12.81 -6.71
CA GLN A 158 3.04 -13.15 -7.03
C GLN A 158 3.30 -13.28 -8.54
N SER A 159 2.26 -13.47 -9.35
CA SER A 159 2.38 -13.54 -10.81
C SER A 159 2.75 -12.19 -11.46
N PHE A 160 2.54 -11.06 -10.77
CA PHE A 160 2.79 -9.73 -11.35
C PHE A 160 3.41 -8.69 -10.40
N THR A 161 3.59 -8.99 -9.11
CA THR A 161 4.19 -8.06 -8.15
C THR A 161 4.93 -8.77 -7.02
N ASN A 162 5.79 -8.05 -6.31
CA ASN A 162 6.42 -8.56 -5.10
C ASN A 162 5.41 -8.60 -3.95
N VAL A 163 5.26 -9.74 -3.29
CA VAL A 163 4.39 -9.89 -2.13
C VAL A 163 5.20 -10.00 -0.85
N HIS A 164 5.05 -9.02 0.03
CA HIS A 164 5.64 -9.05 1.37
C HIS A 164 4.61 -9.53 2.39
N ILE A 165 4.87 -10.71 2.94
CA ILE A 165 4.01 -11.36 3.93
C ILE A 165 4.47 -10.95 5.33
N LYS A 166 3.64 -10.22 6.06
CA LYS A 166 3.96 -9.79 7.43
C LYS A 166 3.99 -10.98 8.41
N ASN A 167 4.77 -10.85 9.46
CA ASN A 167 4.93 -11.93 10.44
C ASN A 167 3.60 -12.31 11.11
N ASN A 168 2.69 -11.36 11.28
CA ASN A 168 1.40 -11.56 11.94
C ASN A 168 0.39 -12.43 11.16
N ILE A 169 0.68 -12.78 9.90
CA ILE A 169 -0.21 -13.59 9.05
C ILE A 169 0.45 -14.90 8.57
N LYS A 170 1.71 -15.13 8.89
CA LYS A 170 2.45 -16.31 8.40
C LYS A 170 1.82 -17.64 8.78
N ASP A 171 1.14 -17.70 9.92
CA ASP A 171 0.40 -18.88 10.39
C ASP A 171 -0.84 -19.22 9.55
N TRP A 172 -1.25 -18.33 8.63
CA TRP A 172 -2.36 -18.56 7.71
C TRP A 172 -1.94 -19.14 6.36
N ILE A 173 -0.64 -19.17 6.10
CA ILE A 173 -0.10 -19.51 4.78
C ILE A 173 0.39 -20.95 4.80
N THR A 174 -0.05 -21.75 3.83
CA THR A 174 0.40 -23.13 3.66
C THR A 174 1.85 -23.19 3.18
N TYR A 175 2.56 -24.26 3.57
CA TYR A 175 4.01 -24.42 3.37
C TYR A 175 4.48 -24.26 1.91
N ASN A 176 3.64 -24.54 0.92
CA ASN A 176 3.99 -24.42 -0.50
C ASN A 176 4.20 -22.96 -0.94
N CYS A 177 3.41 -22.03 -0.44
CA CYS A 177 3.58 -20.60 -0.75
C CYS A 177 4.87 -19.98 -0.16
N LEU A 178 5.39 -20.54 0.94
CA LEU A 178 6.58 -20.03 1.61
C LEU A 178 7.88 -20.44 0.90
N GLN A 179 7.93 -21.60 0.25
CA GLN A 179 9.13 -22.07 -0.45
C GLN A 179 9.38 -21.30 -1.75
N GLU A 180 8.35 -20.98 -2.52
CA GLU A 180 8.46 -20.18 -3.74
C GLU A 180 8.96 -18.77 -3.43
N HIS A 181 8.47 -18.18 -2.33
CA HIS A 181 8.89 -16.85 -1.91
C HIS A 181 10.38 -16.78 -1.52
N GLN A 182 10.92 -17.79 -0.86
CA GLN A 182 12.36 -17.84 -0.52
C GLN A 182 13.25 -18.03 -1.76
N THR A 183 12.77 -18.75 -2.77
CA THR A 183 13.51 -18.99 -4.01
C THR A 183 13.59 -17.71 -4.86
N ILE A 184 12.49 -16.98 -4.98
CA ILE A 184 12.43 -15.70 -5.74
C ILE A 184 13.28 -14.62 -5.07
N GLN A 185 13.24 -14.50 -3.74
CA GLN A 185 14.09 -13.52 -3.04
C GLN A 185 15.59 -13.82 -3.15
N ARG A 186 15.99 -15.08 -3.24
CA ARG A 186 17.39 -15.47 -3.48
C ARG A 186 17.87 -15.16 -4.90
N GLN A 187 16.98 -15.21 -5.89
CA GLN A 187 17.32 -14.88 -7.29
C GLN A 187 17.43 -13.37 -7.56
N ILE A 188 16.77 -12.53 -6.76
CA ILE A 188 16.83 -11.05 -6.88
C ILE A 188 18.01 -10.47 -6.09
N SER A 189 18.64 -11.26 -5.22
CA SER A 189 19.76 -10.83 -4.36
C SER A 189 21.14 -11.19 -4.94
N VAL A 190 21.19 -11.68 -6.17
CA VAL A 190 22.39 -11.92 -6.99
C VAL A 190 22.43 -10.90 -8.11
#